data_683e55c96be5d9256d8736451a59c424
#
_entry.id   683e55c96be5d9256d8736451a59c424
#
_cell.length_a   1.000
_cell.length_b   1.000
_cell.length_c   1.000
_cell.angle_alpha   90.00
_cell.angle_beta   90.00
_cell.angle_gamma   90.00
#
_symmetry.space_group_name_H-M   'P 1'
#
loop_
_entity.id
_entity.type
_entity.pdbx_description
1 polymer ?
#
loop_
_entity_poly.entity_id
_entity_poly.type
_entity_poly.pdbx_seq_one_letter_code
_entity_poly.pdbx_strand_id
1 'polypeptide(L)'
;MASQSRKYRGFSTERVVAKYLSTWWPHADIGRGAGKDITHVPFDMEVKARSAFQPKAWIDQVTKRASKAGDLPIVVSRLNGQGEKAPSEYLAFMRLGDLVDLLLKAGYGDFKDNLRQLEPMRCNMCGAWAFTQICRMCQSDPDANL
;
A
#
# COMPACT_ATOMS: atom_id res chain seq x y z
N MET A 1 -25.10 14.94 22.65
CA MET A 1 -24.29 15.90 21.85
C MET A 1 -22.91 15.36 21.44
N ALA A 2 -22.21 14.61 22.28
CA ALA A 2 -20.88 14.06 21.93
C ALA A 2 -20.84 13.10 20.71
N SER A 3 -21.93 12.40 20.42
CA SER A 3 -22.01 11.44 19.30
C SER A 3 -22.04 12.11 17.92
N GLN A 4 -22.74 13.23 17.75
CA GLN A 4 -22.84 13.95 16.48
C GLN A 4 -21.53 14.66 16.13
N SER A 5 -20.85 15.25 17.11
CA SER A 5 -19.54 15.88 16.92
C SER A 5 -18.48 14.90 16.43
N ARG A 6 -18.48 13.65 16.94
CA ARG A 6 -17.54 12.60 16.51
C ARG A 6 -17.78 12.14 15.07
N LYS A 7 -19.05 11.96 14.68
CA LYS A 7 -19.43 11.61 13.30
C LYS A 7 -19.03 12.72 12.32
N TYR A 8 -19.29 13.97 12.68
CA TYR A 8 -18.94 15.12 11.88
C TYR A 8 -17.43 15.22 11.66
N ARG A 9 -16.62 15.03 12.72
CA ARG A 9 -15.16 15.06 12.63
C ARG A 9 -14.61 13.95 11.71
N GLY A 10 -15.17 12.74 11.77
CA GLY A 10 -14.80 11.64 10.87
C GLY A 10 -15.03 12.03 9.42
N PHE A 11 -16.26 12.41 9.10
CA PHE A 11 -16.67 12.76 7.74
C PHE A 11 -15.93 13.99 7.19
N SER A 12 -15.69 15.01 8.02
CA SER A 12 -14.89 16.15 7.62
C SER A 12 -13.44 15.77 7.30
N THR A 13 -12.86 14.85 8.06
CA THR A 13 -11.50 14.36 7.82
C THR A 13 -11.41 13.57 6.52
N GLU A 14 -12.36 12.70 6.22
CA GLU A 14 -12.43 11.98 4.93
C GLU A 14 -12.47 12.96 3.75
N ARG A 15 -13.29 14.02 3.83
CA ARG A 15 -13.33 15.07 2.79
C ARG A 15 -11.99 15.78 2.61
N VAL A 16 -11.33 16.11 3.71
CA VAL A 16 -10.01 16.78 3.68
C VAL A 16 -8.98 15.88 3.01
N VAL A 17 -8.96 14.60 3.37
CA VAL A 17 -8.05 13.62 2.76
C VAL A 17 -8.36 13.43 1.28
N ALA A 18 -9.61 13.23 0.89
CA ALA A 18 -9.99 13.08 -0.51
C ALA A 18 -9.58 14.31 -1.35
N LYS A 19 -9.83 15.52 -0.85
CA LYS A 19 -9.42 16.77 -1.48
C LYS A 19 -7.90 16.87 -1.63
N TYR A 20 -7.14 16.49 -0.62
CA TYR A 20 -5.68 16.48 -0.67
C TYR A 20 -5.18 15.51 -1.74
N LEU A 21 -5.72 14.29 -1.77
CA LEU A 21 -5.36 13.26 -2.75
C LEU A 21 -5.76 13.64 -4.17
N SER A 22 -6.80 14.44 -4.37
CA SER A 22 -7.25 14.87 -5.70
C SER A 22 -6.21 15.68 -6.48
N THR A 23 -5.17 16.18 -5.81
CA THR A 23 -4.01 16.80 -6.45
C THR A 23 -3.29 15.83 -7.41
N TRP A 24 -3.23 14.55 -7.07
CA TRP A 24 -2.55 13.50 -7.85
C TRP A 24 -3.52 12.51 -8.49
N TRP A 25 -4.68 12.31 -7.87
CA TRP A 25 -5.78 11.46 -8.35
C TRP A 25 -7.03 12.33 -8.52
N PRO A 26 -7.24 12.98 -9.69
CA PRO A 26 -8.25 14.03 -9.88
C PRO A 26 -9.68 13.61 -9.54
N HIS A 27 -9.97 12.30 -9.58
CA HIS A 27 -11.29 11.74 -9.28
C HIS A 27 -11.41 11.19 -7.84
N ALA A 28 -10.37 11.37 -7.00
CA ALA A 28 -10.44 10.94 -5.60
C ALA A 28 -11.62 11.62 -4.89
N ASP A 29 -12.47 10.82 -4.26
CA ASP A 29 -13.66 11.28 -3.55
C ASP A 29 -13.92 10.41 -2.32
N ILE A 30 -14.81 10.87 -1.46
CA ILE A 30 -15.23 10.08 -0.30
C ILE A 30 -16.08 8.87 -0.72
N GLY A 31 -15.87 7.74 -0.04
CA GLY A 31 -16.72 6.58 -0.18
C GLY A 31 -18.09 6.79 0.49
N ARG A 32 -19.10 6.07 0.02
CA ARG A 32 -20.44 6.07 0.60
C ARG A 32 -20.80 4.67 1.07
N GLY A 33 -21.29 4.56 2.31
CA GLY A 33 -21.74 3.29 2.88
C GLY A 33 -20.60 2.41 3.42
N ALA A 34 -20.81 1.09 3.38
CA ALA A 34 -19.82 0.11 3.83
C ALA A 34 -18.81 -0.17 2.72
N GLY A 35 -17.62 0.37 2.82
CA GLY A 35 -16.59 0.20 1.81
C GLY A 35 -15.34 1.02 2.10
N LYS A 36 -14.64 1.42 1.05
CA LYS A 36 -13.47 2.31 1.15
C LYS A 36 -13.91 3.70 1.59
N ASP A 37 -13.15 4.31 2.48
CA ASP A 37 -13.37 5.72 2.88
C ASP A 37 -13.01 6.68 1.75
N ILE A 38 -12.04 6.33 0.93
CA ILE A 38 -11.63 7.08 -0.26
C ILE A 38 -11.80 6.19 -1.51
N THR A 39 -12.42 6.73 -2.53
CA THR A 39 -12.69 6.06 -3.82
C THR A 39 -11.89 6.67 -4.97
N HIS A 40 -11.84 5.99 -6.11
CA HIS A 40 -11.13 6.40 -7.33
C HIS A 40 -9.62 6.61 -7.13
N VAL A 41 -9.04 5.81 -6.24
CA VAL A 41 -7.60 5.70 -6.01
C VAL A 41 -7.18 4.23 -6.11
N PRO A 42 -5.93 3.92 -6.54
CA PRO A 42 -5.48 2.55 -6.76
C PRO A 42 -5.00 1.83 -5.48
N PHE A 43 -5.53 2.22 -4.33
CA PHE A 43 -5.23 1.64 -3.02
C PHE A 43 -6.48 1.68 -2.13
N ASP A 44 -6.45 1.01 -1.00
CA ASP A 44 -7.53 1.04 0.00
C ASP A 44 -7.09 1.83 1.22
N MET A 45 -7.70 2.99 1.42
CA MET A 45 -7.37 3.89 2.51
C MET A 45 -8.51 3.97 3.52
N GLU A 46 -8.19 3.71 4.77
CA GLU A 46 -9.06 3.90 5.92
C GLU A 46 -8.71 5.19 6.63
N VAL A 47 -9.68 6.06 6.85
CA VAL A 47 -9.48 7.37 7.48
C VAL A 47 -10.03 7.38 8.89
N LYS A 48 -9.22 7.75 9.86
CA LYS A 48 -9.58 7.78 11.29
C LYS A 48 -9.34 9.16 11.90
N ALA A 49 -10.31 9.64 12.65
CA ALA A 49 -10.24 10.90 13.39
C ALA A 49 -10.76 10.69 14.82
N ARG A 50 -10.15 9.75 15.52
CA ARG A 50 -10.57 9.33 16.86
C ARG A 50 -9.60 9.78 17.93
N SER A 51 -10.13 10.01 19.14
CA SER A 51 -9.32 10.35 20.30
C SER A 51 -8.48 9.17 20.81
N ALA A 52 -9.01 7.94 20.73
CA ALA A 52 -8.28 6.73 21.04
C ALA A 52 -7.55 6.22 19.81
N PHE A 53 -6.22 6.03 19.90
CA PHE A 53 -5.39 5.51 18.83
C PHE A 53 -5.34 3.97 18.91
N GLN A 54 -5.92 3.30 17.93
CA GLN A 54 -6.05 1.83 17.88
C GLN A 54 -5.49 1.28 16.55
N PRO A 55 -4.18 1.40 16.31
CA PRO A 55 -3.57 1.11 15.01
C PRO A 55 -3.77 -0.34 14.57
N LYS A 56 -3.68 -1.30 15.49
CA LYS A 56 -3.86 -2.71 15.15
C LYS A 56 -5.26 -3.01 14.62
N ALA A 57 -6.30 -2.53 15.30
CA ALA A 57 -7.68 -2.76 14.87
C ALA A 57 -7.97 -2.11 13.51
N TRP A 58 -7.42 -0.93 13.27
CA TRP A 58 -7.64 -0.19 12.03
C TRP A 58 -6.90 -0.82 10.84
N ILE A 59 -5.64 -1.22 11.02
CA ILE A 59 -4.90 -1.87 9.96
C ILE A 59 -5.48 -3.26 9.64
N ASP A 60 -5.95 -4.00 10.63
CA ASP A 60 -6.62 -5.28 10.41
C ASP A 60 -7.93 -5.09 9.61
N GLN A 61 -8.70 -4.05 9.92
CA GLN A 61 -9.94 -3.70 9.21
C GLN A 61 -9.68 -3.42 7.73
N VAL A 62 -8.76 -2.52 7.40
CA VAL A 62 -8.46 -2.16 6.01
C VAL A 62 -7.78 -3.31 5.26
N THR A 63 -6.89 -4.05 5.89
CA THR A 63 -6.22 -5.20 5.27
C THR A 63 -7.23 -6.27 4.85
N LYS A 64 -8.21 -6.58 5.70
CA LYS A 64 -9.27 -7.55 5.38
C LYS A 64 -10.08 -7.14 4.15
N ARG A 65 -10.34 -5.85 3.98
CA ARG A 65 -11.05 -5.31 2.81
C ARG A 65 -10.17 -5.27 1.57
N ALA A 66 -8.97 -4.72 1.70
CA ALA A 66 -8.00 -4.56 0.62
C ALA A 66 -7.56 -5.89 0.00
N SER A 67 -7.36 -6.93 0.82
CA SER A 67 -6.93 -8.25 0.33
C SER A 67 -7.89 -8.89 -0.66
N LYS A 68 -9.18 -8.59 -0.57
CA LYS A 68 -10.19 -9.10 -1.51
C LYS A 68 -10.07 -8.47 -2.90
N ALA A 69 -9.59 -7.25 -2.98
CA ALA A 69 -9.42 -6.50 -4.22
C ALA A 69 -7.96 -6.50 -4.73
N GLY A 70 -7.01 -7.00 -3.94
CA GLY A 70 -5.58 -6.91 -4.23
C GLY A 70 -5.01 -5.49 -4.08
N ASP A 71 -5.68 -4.63 -3.33
CA ASP A 71 -5.27 -3.25 -3.10
C ASP A 71 -4.25 -3.14 -1.95
N LEU A 72 -3.45 -2.07 -1.98
CA LEU A 72 -2.55 -1.73 -0.88
C LEU A 72 -3.34 -1.13 0.29
N PRO A 73 -3.31 -1.75 1.51
CA PRO A 73 -4.00 -1.23 2.67
C PRO A 73 -3.21 -0.10 3.34
N ILE A 74 -3.84 1.05 3.54
CA ILE A 74 -3.25 2.22 4.21
C ILE A 74 -4.24 2.75 5.24
N VAL A 75 -3.75 3.16 6.40
CA VAL A 75 -4.54 3.90 7.39
C VAL A 75 -4.00 5.32 7.48
N VAL A 76 -4.91 6.29 7.41
CA VAL A 76 -4.61 7.70 7.69
C VAL A 76 -5.33 8.12 8.96
N SER A 77 -4.58 8.68 9.90
CA SER A 77 -5.12 9.11 11.19
C SER A 77 -4.85 10.59 11.43
N ARG A 78 -5.93 11.35 11.60
CA ARG A 78 -5.87 12.70 12.10
C ARG A 78 -5.78 12.65 13.62
N LEU A 79 -4.64 13.03 14.16
CA LEU A 79 -4.38 13.02 15.59
C LEU A 79 -5.12 14.16 16.32
N ASN A 80 -5.23 14.05 17.64
CA ASN A 80 -5.77 15.13 18.45
C ASN A 80 -4.91 16.40 18.31
N GLY A 81 -5.58 17.54 18.20
CA GLY A 81 -4.91 18.83 18.00
C GLY A 81 -4.57 19.17 16.54
N GLN A 82 -4.63 18.21 15.62
CA GLN A 82 -4.45 18.50 14.18
C GLN A 82 -5.71 19.14 13.60
N GLY A 83 -5.52 20.24 12.85
CA GLY A 83 -6.58 20.92 12.09
C GLY A 83 -6.80 20.30 10.71
N GLU A 84 -7.63 20.96 9.90
CA GLU A 84 -7.96 20.53 8.53
C GLU A 84 -7.06 21.18 7.46
N LYS A 85 -6.26 22.17 7.87
CA LYS A 85 -5.46 22.97 6.94
C LYS A 85 -4.18 22.29 6.45
N ALA A 86 -3.70 21.28 7.17
CA ALA A 86 -2.44 20.60 6.89
C ALA A 86 -2.62 19.07 6.86
N PRO A 87 -3.37 18.51 5.88
CA PRO A 87 -3.57 17.07 5.76
C PRO A 87 -2.27 16.30 5.48
N SER A 88 -1.24 16.93 4.92
CA SER A 88 0.10 16.37 4.77
C SER A 88 0.76 15.96 6.09
N GLU A 89 0.33 16.57 7.20
CA GLU A 89 0.84 16.28 8.55
C GLU A 89 0.08 15.13 9.25
N TYR A 90 -0.97 14.60 8.64
CA TYR A 90 -1.68 13.46 9.21
C TYR A 90 -0.78 12.21 9.20
N LEU A 91 -0.92 11.39 10.22
CA LEU A 91 -0.18 10.15 10.32
C LEU A 91 -0.72 9.13 9.30
N ALA A 92 0.13 8.66 8.42
CA ALA A 92 -0.18 7.53 7.56
C ALA A 92 0.64 6.30 7.98
N PHE A 93 0.03 5.12 8.05
CA PHE A 93 0.73 3.89 8.39
C PHE A 93 0.18 2.67 7.64
N MET A 94 1.04 1.69 7.49
CA MET A 94 0.77 0.42 6.83
C MET A 94 1.61 -0.69 7.48
N ARG A 95 1.45 -1.93 7.04
CA ARG A 95 2.32 -3.03 7.49
C ARG A 95 3.74 -2.83 6.95
N LEU A 96 4.72 -3.24 7.74
CA LEU A 96 6.13 -3.07 7.37
C LEU A 96 6.47 -3.74 6.03
N GLY A 97 5.92 -4.93 5.75
CA GLY A 97 6.14 -5.61 4.47
C GLY A 97 5.66 -4.77 3.28
N ASP A 98 4.45 -4.20 3.36
CA ASP A 98 3.89 -3.34 2.31
C ASP A 98 4.72 -2.07 2.12
N LEU A 99 5.21 -1.48 3.21
CA LEU A 99 6.09 -0.32 3.16
C LEU A 99 7.43 -0.65 2.50
N VAL A 100 8.04 -1.79 2.83
CA VAL A 100 9.30 -2.24 2.22
C VAL A 100 9.12 -2.42 0.71
N ASP A 101 8.05 -3.05 0.27
CA ASP A 101 7.74 -3.21 -1.16
C ASP A 101 7.60 -1.86 -1.88
N LEU A 102 6.94 -0.89 -1.25
CA LEU A 102 6.85 0.47 -1.79
C LEU A 102 8.20 1.17 -1.87
N LEU A 103 9.01 1.07 -0.82
CA LEU A 103 10.35 1.69 -0.77
C LEU A 103 11.25 1.10 -1.86
N LEU A 104 11.21 -0.21 -2.07
CA LEU A 104 11.96 -0.86 -3.13
C LEU A 104 11.52 -0.38 -4.52
N LYS A 105 10.21 -0.29 -4.77
CA LYS A 105 9.64 0.24 -6.01
C LYS A 105 9.96 1.71 -6.24
N ALA A 106 10.09 2.49 -5.16
CA ALA A 106 10.47 3.90 -5.21
C ALA A 106 11.99 4.14 -5.34
N GLY A 107 12.80 3.07 -5.40
CA GLY A 107 14.24 3.17 -5.60
C GLY A 107 15.07 3.37 -4.32
N TYR A 108 14.48 3.19 -3.14
CA TYR A 108 15.23 3.26 -1.87
C TYR A 108 15.99 1.97 -1.53
N GLY A 109 15.83 0.91 -2.32
CA GLY A 109 16.61 -0.32 -2.16
C GLY A 109 18.00 -0.18 -2.75
N ASP A 110 19.00 -0.78 -2.11
CA ASP A 110 20.33 -0.91 -2.68
C ASP A 110 20.34 -2.11 -3.64
N PHE A 111 19.96 -1.86 -4.89
CA PHE A 111 19.96 -2.88 -5.95
C PHE A 111 21.34 -3.47 -6.22
N LYS A 112 22.43 -2.80 -5.81
CA LYS A 112 23.79 -3.28 -6.05
C LYS A 112 24.10 -4.52 -5.23
N ASP A 113 23.57 -4.62 -4.01
CA ASP A 113 23.81 -5.79 -3.15
C ASP A 113 22.91 -6.97 -3.50
N ASN A 114 21.70 -6.74 -3.96
CA ASN A 114 20.82 -7.81 -4.43
C ASN A 114 21.26 -8.42 -5.77
N LEU A 115 21.85 -7.63 -6.65
CA LEU A 115 22.44 -8.14 -7.90
C LEU A 115 23.76 -8.87 -7.67
N ARG A 116 24.50 -8.56 -6.59
CA ARG A 116 25.70 -9.32 -6.19
C ARG A 116 25.37 -10.69 -5.61
N GLN A 117 24.19 -10.86 -5.01
CA GLN A 117 23.70 -12.17 -4.55
C GLN A 117 23.13 -13.03 -5.70
N LEU A 118 22.82 -12.43 -6.82
CA LEU A 118 22.45 -13.10 -8.06
C LEU A 118 23.66 -13.06 -9.03
N GLU A 119 24.78 -13.68 -8.64
CA GLU A 119 25.84 -13.92 -9.62
C GLU A 119 25.24 -14.78 -10.74
N PRO A 120 25.37 -14.33 -12.00
CA PRO A 120 24.89 -15.13 -13.10
C PRO A 120 25.67 -16.46 -13.11
N MET A 121 24.95 -17.55 -12.99
CA MET A 121 25.48 -18.90 -13.03
C MET A 121 25.21 -19.53 -14.40
N ARG A 122 25.91 -20.58 -14.71
CA ARG A 122 25.64 -21.36 -15.91
C ARG A 122 24.38 -22.22 -15.70
N CYS A 123 23.46 -22.17 -16.65
CA CYS A 123 22.32 -23.07 -16.67
C CYS A 123 22.82 -24.52 -16.71
N ASN A 124 22.33 -25.34 -15.82
CA ASN A 124 22.75 -26.76 -15.71
C ASN A 124 22.36 -27.61 -16.93
N MET A 125 21.40 -27.13 -17.74
CA MET A 125 20.92 -27.84 -18.90
C MET A 125 21.59 -27.42 -20.21
N CYS A 126 21.68 -26.13 -20.50
CA CYS A 126 22.19 -25.60 -21.77
C CYS A 126 23.49 -24.80 -21.66
N GLY A 127 24.00 -24.56 -20.46
CA GLY A 127 25.23 -23.79 -20.22
C GLY A 127 25.11 -22.27 -20.44
N ALA A 128 23.94 -21.75 -20.82
CA ALA A 128 23.71 -20.32 -20.98
C ALA A 128 23.81 -19.59 -19.63
N TRP A 129 24.18 -18.30 -19.65
CA TRP A 129 24.16 -17.47 -18.47
C TRP A 129 22.72 -17.23 -18.00
N ALA A 130 22.45 -17.50 -16.75
CA ALA A 130 21.14 -17.34 -16.13
C ALA A 130 21.27 -16.90 -14.66
N PHE A 131 20.23 -16.29 -14.11
CA PHE A 131 20.15 -15.92 -12.69
C PHE A 131 19.48 -17.03 -11.83
N THR A 132 19.16 -18.16 -12.43
CA THR A 132 18.61 -19.37 -11.78
C THR A 132 19.36 -20.59 -12.28
N GLN A 133 19.32 -21.69 -11.54
CA GLN A 133 19.99 -22.95 -11.93
C GLN A 133 19.52 -23.49 -13.28
N ILE A 134 18.31 -23.17 -13.68
CA ILE A 134 17.73 -23.50 -14.97
C ILE A 134 17.24 -22.21 -15.62
N CYS A 135 17.73 -21.90 -16.84
CA CYS A 135 17.31 -20.70 -17.54
C CYS A 135 15.85 -20.77 -18.00
N ARG A 136 15.25 -19.60 -18.26
CA ARG A 136 13.84 -19.51 -18.69
C ARG A 136 13.52 -20.34 -19.94
N MET A 137 14.46 -20.46 -20.87
CA MET A 137 14.26 -21.26 -22.08
C MET A 137 14.16 -22.75 -21.77
N CYS A 138 15.00 -23.28 -20.87
CA CYS A 138 14.94 -24.67 -20.45
C CYS A 138 13.78 -24.99 -19.50
N GLN A 139 13.21 -23.96 -18.80
CA GLN A 139 11.99 -24.13 -17.99
C GLN A 139 10.71 -24.19 -18.83
N SER A 140 10.73 -23.60 -20.03
CA SER A 140 9.55 -23.51 -20.90
C SER A 140 9.42 -24.73 -21.85
N ASP A 141 10.45 -25.54 -21.94
CA ASP A 141 10.46 -26.73 -22.84
C ASP A 141 10.72 -27.98 -22.00
N PRO A 142 9.65 -28.67 -21.55
CA PRO A 142 9.76 -29.91 -20.79
C PRO A 142 10.33 -31.07 -21.61
N ASP A 143 10.38 -30.98 -22.96
CA ASP A 143 10.85 -32.01 -23.88
C ASP A 143 12.31 -31.82 -24.34
N ALA A 144 13.01 -30.78 -23.87
CA ALA A 144 14.43 -30.56 -24.16
C ALA A 144 15.37 -31.57 -23.48
N ASN A 145 14.85 -32.69 -22.96
CA ASN A 145 15.55 -33.75 -22.25
C ASN A 145 15.67 -35.04 -23.07
N LEU A 146 15.71 -34.95 -24.39
CA LEU A 146 16.01 -36.12 -25.23
C LEU A 146 17.22 -35.87 -26.14
#